data_2ac4ddaaa820873c058e22fddcc4674e
#
_entry.id   2ac4ddaaa820873c058e22fddcc4674e
#
_cell.length_a   1.000
_cell.length_b   1.000
_cell.length_c   1.000
_cell.angle_alpha   90.00
_cell.angle_beta   90.00
_cell.angle_gamma   90.00
#
_symmetry.space_group_name_H-M   'P 1'
#
loop_
_entity.id
_entity.type
_entity.pdbx_description
1 polymer ?
#
loop_
_entity_poly.entity_id
_entity_poly.type
_entity_poly.pdbx_seq_one_letter_code
_entity_poly.pdbx_strand_id
1 'polypeptide(L)'
;MIFTIVTIAVLLMLFFFQRWYTSREIAREPYYPSNAATIYLYGEYHGKQEYLDKEFELWKLRYEQNGMRDLFIETEYYTAQMLNIWLREPDDEILNVIYNNNEGTLMHTEAQLDFYRKIKEECPETVFHGTDIGHIRETGEWYLDYLEENGMKNSREYELTKENILQGDKFYANGELDNAYRENCMVENFIREYDTLNGTAIMGIYGDGHADPSDESVDDNTHHMAFQLREHYGDIIQYESIVTLTK
;
A
#
# COMPACT_ATOMS: atom_id res chain seq x y z
N MET A 1 46.41 19.07 16.68
CA MET A 1 46.24 18.00 15.67
C MET A 1 45.75 16.68 16.28
N ILE A 2 46.32 16.14 17.35
CA ILE A 2 45.86 14.87 17.98
C ILE A 2 44.44 15.00 18.59
N PHE A 3 44.11 16.12 19.25
CA PHE A 3 42.76 16.34 19.83
C PHE A 3 41.65 16.36 18.77
N THR A 4 41.91 16.93 17.59
CA THR A 4 40.92 17.00 16.48
C THR A 4 40.63 15.63 15.88
N ILE A 5 41.64 14.77 15.78
CA ILE A 5 41.50 13.40 15.23
C ILE A 5 40.70 12.52 16.19
N VAL A 6 40.94 12.64 17.52
CA VAL A 6 40.20 11.91 18.55
C VAL A 6 38.73 12.31 18.55
N THR A 7 38.41 13.60 18.41
CA THR A 7 37.06 14.10 18.38
C THR A 7 36.28 13.59 17.15
N ILE A 8 36.91 13.57 15.98
CA ILE A 8 36.30 13.01 14.73
C ILE A 8 36.05 11.52 14.87
N ALA A 9 37.00 10.78 15.43
CA ALA A 9 36.86 9.32 15.63
C ALA A 9 35.71 9.01 16.60
N VAL A 10 35.53 9.77 17.65
CA VAL A 10 34.42 9.60 18.61
C VAL A 10 33.06 9.94 17.95
N LEU A 11 33.01 11.01 17.16
CA LEU A 11 31.77 11.36 16.42
C LEU A 11 31.40 10.32 15.39
N LEU A 12 32.36 9.76 14.68
CA LEU A 12 32.12 8.65 13.76
C LEU A 12 31.67 7.38 14.48
N MET A 13 32.26 7.04 15.62
CA MET A 13 31.82 5.90 16.44
C MET A 13 30.38 6.10 16.95
N LEU A 14 30.03 7.30 17.41
CA LEU A 14 28.67 7.61 17.86
C LEU A 14 27.67 7.54 16.69
N PHE A 15 28.04 8.02 15.50
CA PHE A 15 27.20 7.95 14.30
C PHE A 15 26.98 6.50 13.87
N PHE A 16 28.04 5.67 13.82
CA PHE A 16 27.91 4.25 13.49
C PHE A 16 27.17 3.47 14.58
N PHE A 17 27.36 3.83 15.86
CA PHE A 17 26.63 3.21 16.98
C PHE A 17 25.14 3.58 16.94
N GLN A 18 24.81 4.85 16.65
CA GLN A 18 23.42 5.30 16.52
C GLN A 18 22.74 4.64 15.31
N ARG A 19 23.46 4.53 14.18
CA ARG A 19 22.95 3.84 12.99
C ARG A 19 22.78 2.32 13.21
N TRP A 20 23.69 1.69 13.95
CA TRP A 20 23.59 0.28 14.34
C TRP A 20 22.49 0.04 15.38
N TYR A 21 22.28 0.98 16.32
CA TYR A 21 21.24 0.91 17.33
C TYR A 21 19.85 1.10 16.69
N THR A 22 19.67 2.12 15.83
CA THR A 22 18.42 2.30 15.06
C THR A 22 18.14 1.12 14.14
N SER A 23 19.16 0.55 13.46
CA SER A 23 18.97 -0.66 12.66
C SER A 23 18.56 -1.88 13.50
N ARG A 24 18.95 -1.94 14.79
CA ARG A 24 18.54 -2.99 15.71
C ARG A 24 17.16 -2.78 16.34
N GLU A 25 16.72 -1.54 16.52
CA GLU A 25 15.35 -1.26 16.95
C GLU A 25 14.35 -1.53 15.83
N ILE A 26 14.69 -1.19 14.59
CA ILE A 26 13.91 -1.58 13.39
C ILE A 26 13.91 -3.10 13.22
N ALA A 27 15.01 -3.80 13.57
CA ALA A 27 15.10 -5.27 13.53
C ALA A 27 14.42 -5.97 14.72
N ARG A 28 13.76 -5.25 15.62
CA ARG A 28 12.90 -5.82 16.68
C ARG A 28 11.43 -5.91 16.27
N GLU A 29 11.16 -6.13 15.00
CA GLU A 29 9.87 -6.74 14.68
C GLU A 29 9.76 -8.07 15.42
N PRO A 30 8.61 -8.38 16.03
CA PRO A 30 8.43 -9.68 16.68
C PRO A 30 8.81 -10.76 15.67
N TYR A 31 9.78 -11.61 16.01
CA TYR A 31 10.18 -12.75 15.21
C TYR A 31 8.99 -13.71 15.14
N TYR A 32 8.24 -13.60 14.08
CA TYR A 32 7.23 -14.59 13.75
C TYR A 32 7.91 -15.72 12.98
N PRO A 33 7.74 -16.98 13.39
CA PRO A 33 8.35 -18.10 12.71
C PRO A 33 7.88 -18.10 11.25
N SER A 34 8.83 -18.15 10.35
CA SER A 34 8.74 -17.94 8.91
C SER A 34 7.83 -18.89 8.10
N ASN A 35 6.99 -19.68 8.77
CA ASN A 35 6.18 -20.72 8.12
C ASN A 35 4.66 -20.51 8.25
N ALA A 36 4.18 -19.42 8.81
CA ALA A 36 2.75 -19.23 9.04
C ALA A 36 2.15 -17.99 8.39
N ALA A 37 2.81 -16.83 8.43
CA ALA A 37 2.22 -15.60 7.88
C ALA A 37 2.74 -15.30 6.48
N THR A 38 1.81 -14.99 5.58
CA THR A 38 2.10 -14.53 4.23
C THR A 38 1.41 -13.21 3.89
N ILE A 39 0.50 -12.72 4.75
CA ILE A 39 -0.20 -11.45 4.59
C ILE A 39 0.12 -10.58 5.80
N TYR A 40 0.85 -9.48 5.58
CA TYR A 40 1.22 -8.52 6.62
C TYR A 40 0.46 -7.22 6.38
N LEU A 41 -0.62 -6.99 7.15
CA LEU A 41 -1.43 -5.78 7.06
C LEU A 41 -0.93 -4.73 8.04
N TYR A 42 -0.80 -3.50 7.55
CA TYR A 42 -0.42 -2.33 8.34
C TYR A 42 -1.54 -1.29 8.27
N GLY A 43 -2.01 -0.87 9.46
CA GLY A 43 -3.05 0.15 9.59
C GLY A 43 -2.45 1.55 9.77
N GLU A 44 -2.96 2.56 9.05
CA GLU A 44 -2.46 3.93 9.08
C GLU A 44 -3.58 4.98 9.08
N TYR A 45 -3.23 6.29 9.18
CA TYR A 45 -4.11 7.42 8.91
C TYR A 45 -3.58 8.22 7.73
N HIS A 46 -4.32 8.20 6.62
CA HIS A 46 -3.91 8.69 5.31
C HIS A 46 -3.26 10.09 5.31
N GLY A 47 -2.27 10.24 4.40
CA GLY A 47 -1.71 11.53 4.00
C GLY A 47 -0.80 12.21 5.01
N LYS A 48 -0.43 11.55 6.11
CA LYS A 48 0.50 12.11 7.09
C LYS A 48 1.93 11.67 6.83
N GLN A 49 2.84 12.64 6.76
CA GLN A 49 4.27 12.41 6.50
C GLN A 49 4.88 11.35 7.43
N GLU A 50 4.59 11.41 8.72
CA GLU A 50 5.14 10.49 9.73
C GLU A 50 4.74 9.02 9.48
N TYR A 51 3.51 8.78 8.98
CA TYR A 51 3.04 7.43 8.66
C TYR A 51 3.62 6.97 7.34
N LEU A 52 3.61 7.80 6.30
CA LEU A 52 4.20 7.49 5.00
C LEU A 52 5.71 7.20 5.09
N ASP A 53 6.44 7.92 5.94
CA ASP A 53 7.85 7.62 6.21
C ASP A 53 8.02 6.24 6.86
N LYS A 54 7.13 5.89 7.81
CA LYS A 54 7.16 4.58 8.48
C LYS A 54 6.74 3.44 7.56
N GLU A 55 5.74 3.64 6.72
CA GLU A 55 5.31 2.69 5.67
C GLU A 55 6.46 2.38 4.73
N PHE A 56 7.16 3.44 4.27
CA PHE A 56 8.32 3.26 3.41
C PHE A 56 9.44 2.48 4.11
N GLU A 57 9.75 2.79 5.39
CA GLU A 57 10.75 2.04 6.17
C GLU A 57 10.38 0.55 6.27
N LEU A 58 9.11 0.25 6.59
CA LEU A 58 8.61 -1.12 6.71
C LEU A 58 8.65 -1.84 5.36
N TRP A 59 8.17 -1.18 4.29
CA TRP A 59 8.22 -1.75 2.95
C TRP A 59 9.66 -2.06 2.50
N LYS A 60 10.56 -1.10 2.66
CA LYS A 60 11.97 -1.28 2.32
C LYS A 60 12.60 -2.44 3.10
N LEU A 61 12.28 -2.56 4.40
CA LEU A 61 12.73 -3.69 5.21
C LEU A 61 12.24 -5.04 4.64
N ARG A 62 10.95 -5.14 4.31
CA ARG A 62 10.35 -6.35 3.71
C ARG A 62 10.96 -6.65 2.34
N TYR A 63 11.12 -5.63 1.53
CA TYR A 63 11.72 -5.72 0.21
C TYR A 63 13.16 -6.25 0.25
N GLU A 64 14.02 -5.65 1.10
CA GLU A 64 15.45 -5.99 1.19
C GLU A 64 15.72 -7.29 1.95
N GLN A 65 15.03 -7.53 3.06
CA GLN A 65 15.34 -8.65 3.95
C GLN A 65 14.51 -9.91 3.67
N ASN A 66 13.25 -9.75 3.24
CA ASN A 66 12.35 -10.87 2.98
C ASN A 66 12.16 -11.14 1.48
N GLY A 67 12.70 -10.30 0.60
CA GLY A 67 12.55 -10.44 -0.84
C GLY A 67 11.11 -10.19 -1.33
N MET A 68 10.28 -9.48 -0.54
CA MET A 68 8.93 -9.11 -0.96
C MET A 68 8.96 -8.19 -2.17
N ARG A 69 7.96 -8.33 -3.04
CA ARG A 69 7.78 -7.49 -4.23
C ARG A 69 6.35 -6.97 -4.36
N ASP A 70 5.39 -7.65 -3.76
CA ASP A 70 3.97 -7.37 -3.89
C ASP A 70 3.49 -6.49 -2.73
N LEU A 71 3.17 -5.22 -3.04
CA LEU A 71 2.67 -4.22 -2.11
C LEU A 71 1.21 -3.91 -2.41
N PHE A 72 0.33 -4.33 -1.51
CA PHE A 72 -1.10 -4.05 -1.56
C PHE A 72 -1.39 -2.71 -0.90
N ILE A 73 -2.17 -1.87 -1.55
CA ILE A 73 -2.48 -0.52 -1.05
C ILE A 73 -3.97 -0.20 -1.20
N GLU A 74 -4.49 0.63 -0.31
CA GLU A 74 -5.86 1.14 -0.35
C GLU A 74 -5.99 2.20 -1.45
N THR A 75 -6.02 1.73 -2.67
CA THR A 75 -6.29 2.53 -3.87
C THR A 75 -7.01 1.68 -4.91
N GLU A 76 -7.49 2.32 -5.94
CA GLU A 76 -8.18 1.67 -7.05
C GLU A 76 -7.24 0.73 -7.83
N TYR A 77 -7.81 -0.31 -8.42
CA TYR A 77 -7.08 -1.22 -9.29
C TYR A 77 -6.28 -0.48 -10.39
N TYR A 78 -6.94 0.43 -11.11
CA TYR A 78 -6.31 1.16 -12.20
C TYR A 78 -5.20 2.11 -11.74
N THR A 79 -5.34 2.73 -10.58
CA THR A 79 -4.29 3.58 -9.99
C THR A 79 -3.03 2.76 -9.68
N ALA A 80 -3.17 1.58 -9.11
CA ALA A 80 -2.04 0.67 -8.86
C ALA A 80 -1.38 0.23 -10.19
N GLN A 81 -2.17 -0.09 -11.22
CA GLN A 81 -1.62 -0.43 -12.53
C GLN A 81 -0.86 0.74 -13.19
N MET A 82 -1.37 1.96 -13.06
CA MET A 82 -0.68 3.17 -13.52
C MET A 82 0.64 3.39 -12.77
N LEU A 83 0.68 3.15 -11.44
CA LEU A 83 1.92 3.19 -10.65
C LEU A 83 2.92 2.12 -11.14
N ASN A 84 2.47 0.91 -11.48
CA ASN A 84 3.31 -0.15 -12.03
C ASN A 84 3.91 0.21 -13.40
N ILE A 85 3.18 0.97 -14.22
CA ILE A 85 3.71 1.52 -15.48
C ILE A 85 4.74 2.61 -15.16
N TRP A 86 4.36 3.57 -14.31
CA TRP A 86 5.21 4.70 -13.94
C TRP A 86 6.55 4.28 -13.32
N LEU A 87 6.60 3.20 -12.55
CA LEU A 87 7.88 2.69 -12.01
C LEU A 87 8.93 2.41 -13.11
N ARG A 88 8.50 2.16 -14.35
CA ARG A 88 9.35 1.83 -15.50
C ARG A 88 9.60 3.02 -16.42
N GLU A 89 8.85 4.11 -16.26
CA GLU A 89 8.98 5.31 -17.07
C GLU A 89 10.09 6.23 -16.56
N PRO A 90 10.77 6.99 -17.42
CA PRO A 90 11.87 7.85 -17.01
C PRO A 90 11.43 9.15 -16.32
N ASP A 91 10.16 9.51 -16.41
CA ASP A 91 9.59 10.76 -15.90
C ASP A 91 8.39 10.52 -14.98
N ASP A 92 7.77 11.60 -14.52
CA ASP A 92 6.64 11.56 -13.58
C ASP A 92 5.29 11.91 -14.27
N GLU A 93 5.17 11.82 -15.60
CA GLU A 93 3.92 12.20 -16.28
C GLU A 93 2.71 11.43 -15.75
N ILE A 94 2.81 10.09 -15.64
CA ILE A 94 1.73 9.25 -15.11
C ILE A 94 1.48 9.53 -13.62
N LEU A 95 2.54 9.69 -12.82
CA LEU A 95 2.39 10.03 -11.40
C LEU A 95 1.68 11.38 -11.23
N ASN A 96 1.97 12.35 -12.08
CA ASN A 96 1.30 13.66 -12.06
C ASN A 96 -0.19 13.57 -12.44
N VAL A 97 -0.57 12.66 -13.34
CA VAL A 97 -2.00 12.40 -13.64
C VAL A 97 -2.69 11.87 -12.39
N ILE A 98 -2.11 10.84 -11.73
CA ILE A 98 -2.66 10.28 -10.49
C ILE A 98 -2.80 11.38 -9.43
N TYR A 99 -1.73 12.16 -9.22
CA TYR A 99 -1.72 13.22 -8.21
C TYR A 99 -2.78 14.28 -8.45
N ASN A 100 -2.84 14.83 -9.67
CA ASN A 100 -3.79 15.88 -10.00
C ASN A 100 -5.26 15.42 -9.88
N ASN A 101 -5.55 14.18 -10.28
CA ASN A 101 -6.89 13.63 -10.19
C ASN A 101 -7.31 13.36 -8.71
N ASN A 102 -6.35 13.25 -7.80
CA ASN A 102 -6.61 13.13 -6.36
C ASN A 102 -6.85 14.48 -5.66
N GLU A 103 -6.94 15.61 -6.39
CA GLU A 103 -7.18 16.93 -5.79
C GLU A 103 -8.42 16.92 -4.89
N GLY A 104 -8.25 17.37 -3.65
CA GLY A 104 -9.32 17.40 -2.64
C GLY A 104 -9.46 16.13 -1.79
N THR A 105 -8.67 15.10 -2.04
CA THR A 105 -8.60 13.89 -1.22
C THR A 105 -7.45 13.96 -0.21
N LEU A 106 -7.42 13.03 0.76
CA LEU A 106 -6.31 12.88 1.72
C LEU A 106 -5.01 12.39 1.06
N MET A 107 -5.09 11.82 -0.15
CA MET A 107 -3.94 11.32 -0.91
C MET A 107 -3.25 12.44 -1.73
N HIS A 108 -3.86 13.61 -1.87
CA HIS A 108 -3.29 14.75 -2.60
C HIS A 108 -2.30 15.52 -1.71
N THR A 109 -1.17 14.94 -1.39
CA THR A 109 -0.12 15.54 -0.57
C THR A 109 1.27 15.32 -1.18
N GLU A 110 2.20 16.25 -0.94
CA GLU A 110 3.61 16.07 -1.33
C GLU A 110 4.22 14.83 -0.65
N ALA A 111 3.78 14.51 0.58
CA ALA A 111 4.23 13.34 1.30
C ALA A 111 3.91 12.03 0.54
N GLN A 112 2.73 11.97 -0.09
CA GLN A 112 2.33 10.82 -0.89
C GLN A 112 3.17 10.70 -2.18
N LEU A 113 3.46 11.82 -2.84
CA LEU A 113 4.38 11.82 -3.99
C LEU A 113 5.78 11.33 -3.60
N ASP A 114 6.30 11.83 -2.48
CA ASP A 114 7.62 11.45 -1.98
C ASP A 114 7.67 9.96 -1.60
N PHE A 115 6.60 9.40 -1.05
CA PHE A 115 6.48 7.97 -0.77
C PHE A 115 6.63 7.13 -2.04
N TYR A 116 5.89 7.44 -3.11
CA TYR A 116 5.99 6.73 -4.38
C TYR A 116 7.38 6.89 -5.01
N ARG A 117 7.95 8.11 -5.01
CA ARG A 117 9.29 8.36 -5.55
C ARG A 117 10.39 7.60 -4.82
N LYS A 118 10.31 7.52 -3.48
CA LYS A 118 11.22 6.69 -2.68
C LYS A 118 11.12 5.22 -3.05
N ILE A 119 9.91 4.70 -3.27
CA ILE A 119 9.72 3.32 -3.74
C ILE A 119 10.37 3.11 -5.11
N LYS A 120 10.14 4.01 -6.07
CA LYS A 120 10.77 3.95 -7.39
C LYS A 120 12.29 3.94 -7.32
N GLU A 121 12.87 4.76 -6.46
CA GLU A 121 14.32 4.91 -6.31
C GLU A 121 14.96 3.72 -5.58
N GLU A 122 14.35 3.26 -4.49
CA GLU A 122 14.99 2.32 -3.55
C GLU A 122 14.41 0.90 -3.61
N CYS A 123 13.18 0.73 -4.13
CA CYS A 123 12.48 -0.54 -4.25
C CYS A 123 11.88 -0.73 -5.67
N PRO A 124 12.67 -0.61 -6.77
CA PRO A 124 12.14 -0.48 -8.14
C PRO A 124 11.45 -1.72 -8.70
N GLU A 125 11.59 -2.88 -8.04
CA GLU A 125 10.90 -4.12 -8.44
C GLU A 125 9.55 -4.30 -7.72
N THR A 126 9.07 -3.26 -7.02
CA THR A 126 7.74 -3.28 -6.39
C THR A 126 6.64 -3.48 -7.43
N VAL A 127 5.67 -4.30 -7.09
CA VAL A 127 4.42 -4.48 -7.82
C VAL A 127 3.28 -3.99 -6.91
N PHE A 128 2.63 -2.92 -7.29
CA PHE A 128 1.47 -2.40 -6.59
C PHE A 128 0.20 -3.17 -6.94
N HIS A 129 -0.60 -3.49 -5.93
CA HIS A 129 -1.93 -4.07 -6.05
C HIS A 129 -2.95 -3.15 -5.39
N GLY A 130 -3.84 -2.56 -6.17
CA GLY A 130 -4.94 -1.73 -5.70
C GLY A 130 -6.19 -2.59 -5.48
N THR A 131 -6.80 -2.47 -4.31
CA THR A 131 -7.93 -3.34 -3.95
C THR A 131 -9.18 -2.58 -3.52
N ASP A 132 -9.13 -1.25 -3.50
CA ASP A 132 -10.30 -0.44 -3.22
C ASP A 132 -11.22 -0.31 -4.45
N ILE A 133 -12.40 0.25 -4.24
CA ILE A 133 -13.35 0.59 -5.30
C ILE A 133 -12.87 1.79 -6.13
N GLY A 134 -13.50 2.05 -7.26
CA GLY A 134 -13.14 3.17 -8.15
C GLY A 134 -13.60 4.53 -7.62
N HIS A 135 -12.82 5.18 -6.77
CA HIS A 135 -13.14 6.50 -6.22
C HIS A 135 -12.97 7.63 -7.24
N ILE A 136 -11.95 7.56 -8.07
CA ILE A 136 -11.57 8.59 -9.03
C ILE A 136 -11.82 8.10 -10.45
N ARG A 137 -13.04 8.32 -10.93
CA ARG A 137 -13.50 7.86 -12.26
C ARG A 137 -12.59 8.37 -13.39
N GLU A 138 -12.15 9.61 -13.32
CA GLU A 138 -11.29 10.24 -14.33
C GLU A 138 -9.96 9.51 -14.50
N THR A 139 -9.38 9.01 -13.41
CA THR A 139 -8.16 8.19 -13.44
C THR A 139 -8.42 6.84 -14.13
N GLY A 140 -9.57 6.22 -13.84
CA GLY A 140 -9.97 4.97 -14.49
C GLY A 140 -10.21 5.15 -15.98
N GLU A 141 -10.88 6.23 -16.41
CA GLU A 141 -11.10 6.56 -17.82
C GLU A 141 -9.78 6.82 -18.55
N TRP A 142 -8.86 7.57 -17.94
CA TRP A 142 -7.52 7.76 -18.49
C TRP A 142 -6.79 6.43 -18.71
N TYR A 143 -6.89 5.51 -17.77
CA TYR A 143 -6.24 4.20 -17.90
C TYR A 143 -6.91 3.32 -18.96
N LEU A 144 -8.24 3.37 -19.13
CA LEU A 144 -8.93 2.71 -20.23
C LEU A 144 -8.47 3.22 -21.60
N ASP A 145 -8.35 4.55 -21.76
CA ASP A 145 -7.84 5.17 -22.98
C ASP A 145 -6.39 4.73 -23.27
N TYR A 146 -5.52 4.73 -22.24
CA TYR A 146 -4.17 4.19 -22.37
C TYR A 146 -4.15 2.74 -22.86
N LEU A 147 -5.00 1.88 -22.29
CA LEU A 147 -5.09 0.48 -22.70
C LEU A 147 -5.61 0.33 -24.15
N GLU A 148 -6.59 1.14 -24.56
CA GLU A 148 -7.09 1.13 -25.93
C GLU A 148 -6.02 1.57 -26.94
N GLU A 149 -5.28 2.63 -26.67
CA GLU A 149 -4.17 3.11 -27.49
C GLU A 149 -3.04 2.08 -27.64
N ASN A 150 -2.83 1.26 -26.61
CA ASN A 150 -1.85 0.17 -26.62
C ASN A 150 -2.40 -1.17 -27.12
N GLY A 151 -3.62 -1.20 -27.69
CA GLY A 151 -4.24 -2.39 -28.27
C GLY A 151 -4.72 -3.43 -27.24
N MET A 152 -4.89 -3.03 -25.97
CA MET A 152 -5.26 -3.89 -24.83
C MET A 152 -6.76 -3.82 -24.47
N LYS A 153 -7.61 -3.33 -25.36
CA LYS A 153 -9.07 -3.17 -25.12
C LYS A 153 -9.81 -4.48 -24.76
N ASN A 154 -9.23 -5.64 -25.04
CA ASN A 154 -9.80 -6.94 -24.67
C ASN A 154 -8.97 -7.67 -23.60
N SER A 155 -8.13 -6.95 -22.88
CA SER A 155 -7.29 -7.52 -21.83
C SER A 155 -8.08 -7.68 -20.52
N ARG A 156 -7.52 -8.47 -19.59
CA ARG A 156 -8.04 -8.58 -18.21
C ARG A 156 -8.00 -7.23 -17.51
N GLU A 157 -6.94 -6.46 -17.71
CA GLU A 157 -6.74 -5.15 -17.11
C GLU A 157 -7.86 -4.18 -17.52
N TYR A 158 -8.27 -4.22 -18.79
CA TYR A 158 -9.36 -3.39 -19.28
C TYR A 158 -10.70 -3.73 -18.61
N GLU A 159 -11.03 -5.01 -18.50
CA GLU A 159 -12.28 -5.45 -17.86
C GLU A 159 -12.26 -5.18 -16.35
N LEU A 160 -11.13 -5.40 -15.65
CA LEU A 160 -11.02 -5.09 -14.23
C LEU A 160 -11.12 -3.59 -13.95
N THR A 161 -10.57 -2.75 -14.83
CA THR A 161 -10.72 -1.30 -14.72
C THR A 161 -12.17 -0.86 -14.83
N LYS A 162 -12.90 -1.40 -15.81
CA LYS A 162 -14.35 -1.14 -15.96
C LYS A 162 -15.14 -1.59 -14.74
N GLU A 163 -14.87 -2.79 -14.24
CA GLU A 163 -15.49 -3.31 -13.01
C GLU A 163 -15.25 -2.39 -11.84
N ASN A 164 -14.00 -1.95 -11.65
CA ASN A 164 -13.61 -1.09 -10.55
C ASN A 164 -14.28 0.30 -10.62
N ILE A 165 -14.38 0.90 -11.82
CA ILE A 165 -15.18 2.11 -12.04
C ILE A 165 -16.64 1.88 -11.65
N LEU A 166 -17.25 0.75 -12.06
CA LEU A 166 -18.64 0.43 -11.73
C LEU A 166 -18.85 0.22 -10.21
N GLN A 167 -17.87 -0.33 -9.49
CA GLN A 167 -17.91 -0.43 -8.03
C GLN A 167 -18.02 0.97 -7.42
N GLY A 168 -17.20 1.93 -7.88
CA GLY A 168 -17.28 3.32 -7.44
C GLY A 168 -18.60 3.99 -7.79
N ASP A 169 -19.05 3.86 -9.04
CA ASP A 169 -20.34 4.40 -9.49
C ASP A 169 -21.49 3.92 -8.59
N LYS A 170 -21.50 2.65 -8.22
CA LYS A 170 -22.53 2.08 -7.35
C LYS A 170 -22.43 2.62 -5.91
N PHE A 171 -21.21 2.74 -5.37
CA PHE A 171 -20.98 3.27 -4.02
C PHE A 171 -21.50 4.70 -3.88
N TYR A 172 -21.32 5.55 -4.92
CA TYR A 172 -21.74 6.95 -4.90
C TYR A 172 -23.16 7.21 -5.46
N ALA A 173 -23.84 6.21 -6.01
CA ALA A 173 -25.06 6.39 -6.79
C ALA A 173 -26.22 7.08 -6.09
N ASN A 174 -26.37 6.91 -4.77
CA ASN A 174 -27.53 7.38 -4.02
C ASN A 174 -27.23 8.54 -3.06
N GLY A 175 -25.98 9.05 -3.04
CA GLY A 175 -25.54 10.10 -2.11
C GLY A 175 -25.39 9.64 -0.66
N GLU A 176 -25.71 8.40 -0.35
CA GLU A 176 -25.41 7.71 0.89
C GLU A 176 -24.26 6.75 0.64
N LEU A 177 -23.20 6.80 1.46
CA LEU A 177 -22.04 5.95 1.33
C LEU A 177 -22.34 4.56 1.87
N ASP A 178 -22.40 3.56 1.02
CA ASP A 178 -22.59 2.17 1.42
C ASP A 178 -21.24 1.54 1.80
N ASN A 179 -20.81 1.82 3.04
CA ASN A 179 -19.53 1.32 3.55
C ASN A 179 -19.49 -0.21 3.58
N ALA A 180 -20.60 -0.88 3.87
CA ALA A 180 -20.67 -2.34 3.82
C ALA A 180 -20.41 -2.89 2.42
N TYR A 181 -20.96 -2.23 1.39
CA TYR A 181 -20.67 -2.56 0.00
C TYR A 181 -19.19 -2.37 -0.35
N ARG A 182 -18.57 -1.24 0.11
CA ARG A 182 -17.15 -0.97 -0.13
C ARG A 182 -16.27 -2.05 0.49
N GLU A 183 -16.49 -2.40 1.77
CA GLU A 183 -15.71 -3.45 2.45
C GLU A 183 -15.78 -4.78 1.70
N ASN A 184 -16.97 -5.20 1.28
CA ASN A 184 -17.13 -6.42 0.51
C ASN A 184 -16.39 -6.37 -0.82
N CYS A 185 -16.43 -5.24 -1.54
CA CYS A 185 -15.67 -5.05 -2.77
C CYS A 185 -14.16 -5.13 -2.51
N MET A 186 -13.66 -4.50 -1.44
CA MET A 186 -12.24 -4.55 -1.07
C MET A 186 -11.78 -5.98 -0.80
N VAL A 187 -12.59 -6.77 -0.09
CA VAL A 187 -12.32 -8.20 0.16
C VAL A 187 -12.27 -8.99 -1.15
N GLU A 188 -13.27 -8.85 -2.01
CA GLU A 188 -13.32 -9.54 -3.31
C GLU A 188 -12.12 -9.17 -4.19
N ASN A 189 -11.77 -7.89 -4.25
CA ASN A 189 -10.63 -7.38 -5.00
C ASN A 189 -9.30 -7.91 -4.42
N PHE A 190 -9.16 -7.91 -3.09
CA PHE A 190 -7.97 -8.44 -2.41
C PHE A 190 -7.77 -9.94 -2.70
N ILE A 191 -8.80 -10.75 -2.49
CA ILE A 191 -8.76 -12.19 -2.73
C ILE A 191 -8.38 -12.47 -4.18
N ARG A 192 -9.01 -11.77 -5.13
CA ARG A 192 -8.74 -11.92 -6.56
C ARG A 192 -7.27 -11.66 -6.91
N GLU A 193 -6.67 -10.62 -6.34
CA GLU A 193 -5.26 -10.28 -6.60
C GLU A 193 -4.32 -11.25 -5.86
N TYR A 194 -4.54 -11.49 -4.57
CA TYR A 194 -3.68 -12.33 -3.75
C TYR A 194 -3.63 -13.80 -4.21
N ASP A 195 -4.75 -14.37 -4.60
CA ASP A 195 -4.80 -15.78 -5.04
C ASP A 195 -3.97 -16.02 -6.31
N THR A 196 -3.70 -14.99 -7.12
CA THR A 196 -2.80 -15.10 -8.28
C THR A 196 -1.33 -15.26 -7.88
N LEU A 197 -0.97 -14.88 -6.67
CA LEU A 197 0.41 -14.89 -6.16
C LEU A 197 0.84 -16.24 -5.58
N ASN A 198 -0.06 -17.23 -5.55
CA ASN A 198 0.21 -18.59 -5.08
C ASN A 198 0.83 -18.68 -3.67
N GLY A 199 0.37 -17.81 -2.75
CA GLY A 199 0.83 -17.78 -1.36
C GLY A 199 2.17 -17.08 -1.14
N THR A 200 2.60 -16.25 -2.07
CA THR A 200 3.75 -15.33 -1.89
C THR A 200 3.46 -14.39 -0.73
N ALA A 201 4.47 -14.10 0.07
CA ALA A 201 4.34 -13.13 1.16
C ALA A 201 4.18 -11.70 0.63
N ILE A 202 3.21 -10.98 1.17
CA ILE A 202 2.86 -9.62 0.78
C ILE A 202 2.83 -8.67 1.98
N MET A 203 2.98 -7.37 1.70
CA MET A 203 2.65 -6.30 2.64
C MET A 203 1.41 -5.56 2.12
N GLY A 204 0.46 -5.26 3.01
CA GLY A 204 -0.72 -4.45 2.73
C GLY A 204 -0.76 -3.21 3.62
N ILE A 205 -1.04 -2.04 3.04
CA ILE A 205 -1.18 -0.74 3.73
C ILE A 205 -2.60 -0.24 3.51
N TYR A 206 -3.33 -0.04 4.60
CA TYR A 206 -4.73 0.38 4.58
C TYR A 206 -5.01 1.31 5.76
N GLY A 207 -6.07 2.10 5.68
CA GLY A 207 -6.60 2.79 6.85
C GLY A 207 -6.85 1.82 8.00
N ASP A 208 -6.52 2.25 9.22
CA ASP A 208 -6.48 1.39 10.42
C ASP A 208 -7.80 0.60 10.63
N GLY A 209 -8.96 1.22 10.34
CA GLY A 209 -10.27 0.54 10.43
C GLY A 209 -10.43 -0.63 9.44
N HIS A 210 -9.83 -0.57 8.25
CA HIS A 210 -9.90 -1.65 7.26
C HIS A 210 -8.87 -2.75 7.54
N ALA A 211 -7.73 -2.40 8.15
CA ALA A 211 -6.58 -3.28 8.36
C ALA A 211 -6.64 -4.11 9.65
N ASP A 212 -7.39 -3.64 10.68
CA ASP A 212 -7.47 -4.33 11.96
C ASP A 212 -8.41 -5.55 11.91
N PRO A 213 -7.90 -6.79 11.99
CA PRO A 213 -8.75 -7.97 11.96
C PRO A 213 -9.52 -8.23 13.26
N SER A 214 -9.36 -7.39 14.29
CA SER A 214 -10.16 -7.41 15.51
C SER A 214 -11.32 -6.43 15.48
N ASP A 215 -11.36 -5.53 14.50
CA ASP A 215 -12.47 -4.60 14.28
C ASP A 215 -13.60 -5.32 13.54
N GLU A 216 -14.67 -5.63 14.28
CA GLU A 216 -15.61 -6.67 13.87
C GLU A 216 -16.67 -6.18 12.87
N SER A 217 -17.16 -4.93 12.94
CA SER A 217 -18.34 -4.60 12.14
C SER A 217 -18.46 -3.18 11.65
N VAL A 218 -18.83 -3.05 10.37
CA VAL A 218 -19.31 -1.81 9.73
C VAL A 218 -20.79 -1.59 10.10
N ASP A 219 -21.56 -2.66 10.07
CA ASP A 219 -22.98 -2.72 10.43
C ASP A 219 -23.35 -4.09 11.00
N ASP A 220 -24.65 -4.34 11.25
CA ASP A 220 -25.15 -5.59 11.83
C ASP A 220 -24.84 -6.86 11.01
N ASN A 221 -24.41 -6.73 9.74
CA ASN A 221 -24.26 -7.85 8.81
C ASN A 221 -22.92 -7.86 8.07
N THR A 222 -22.10 -6.79 8.17
CA THR A 222 -20.85 -6.67 7.41
C THR A 222 -19.70 -6.31 8.32
N HIS A 223 -18.63 -7.06 8.20
CA HIS A 223 -17.37 -6.84 8.91
C HIS A 223 -16.39 -6.02 8.07
N HIS A 224 -15.41 -5.39 8.72
CA HIS A 224 -14.30 -4.73 8.04
C HIS A 224 -13.45 -5.73 7.25
N MET A 225 -12.70 -5.21 6.26
CA MET A 225 -11.95 -6.01 5.30
C MET A 225 -11.03 -7.04 5.96
N ALA A 226 -10.19 -6.63 6.89
CA ALA A 226 -9.21 -7.53 7.50
C ALA A 226 -9.85 -8.63 8.37
N PHE A 227 -11.00 -8.37 8.99
CA PHE A 227 -11.76 -9.39 9.69
C PHE A 227 -12.26 -10.47 8.72
N GLN A 228 -12.88 -10.05 7.59
CA GLN A 228 -13.36 -10.98 6.56
C GLN A 228 -12.19 -11.77 5.92
N LEU A 229 -11.06 -11.11 5.64
CA LEU A 229 -9.87 -11.78 5.12
C LEU A 229 -9.31 -12.80 6.12
N ARG A 230 -9.34 -12.52 7.42
CA ARG A 230 -8.93 -13.48 8.44
C ARG A 230 -9.88 -14.68 8.52
N GLU A 231 -11.19 -14.49 8.34
CA GLU A 231 -12.13 -15.61 8.22
C GLU A 231 -11.81 -16.48 7.00
N HIS A 232 -11.39 -15.86 5.90
CA HIS A 232 -11.07 -16.56 4.65
C HIS A 232 -9.71 -17.28 4.68
N TYR A 233 -8.66 -16.59 5.15
CA TYR A 233 -7.26 -17.07 5.09
C TYR A 233 -6.72 -17.62 6.42
N GLY A 234 -7.38 -17.36 7.54
CA GLY A 234 -6.97 -17.83 8.85
C GLY A 234 -5.70 -17.14 9.38
N ASP A 235 -4.86 -17.92 10.04
CA ASP A 235 -3.69 -17.45 10.79
C ASP A 235 -2.51 -16.97 9.92
N ILE A 236 -2.64 -16.95 8.60
CA ILE A 236 -1.61 -16.38 7.72
C ILE A 236 -1.63 -14.85 7.65
N ILE A 237 -2.64 -14.21 8.25
CA ILE A 237 -2.76 -12.76 8.35
C ILE A 237 -2.14 -12.28 9.66
N GLN A 238 -1.26 -11.28 9.55
CA GLN A 238 -0.75 -10.51 10.67
C GLN A 238 -1.07 -9.03 10.46
N TYR A 239 -1.34 -8.35 11.57
CA TYR A 239 -1.68 -6.93 11.57
C TYR A 239 -0.83 -6.18 12.58
N GLU A 240 -0.45 -4.95 12.21
CA GLU A 240 0.20 -4.00 13.08
C GLU A 240 -0.25 -2.57 12.75
N SER A 241 -0.62 -1.78 13.77
CA SER A 241 -0.99 -0.38 13.56
C SER A 241 0.26 0.51 13.52
N ILE A 242 0.51 1.15 12.38
CA ILE A 242 1.59 2.15 12.22
C ILE A 242 1.40 3.32 13.18
N VAL A 243 0.15 3.67 13.51
CA VAL A 243 -0.18 4.72 14.48
C VAL A 243 0.42 4.46 15.86
N THR A 244 0.60 3.20 16.23
CA THR A 244 1.24 2.82 17.50
C THR A 244 2.75 2.79 17.43
N LEU A 245 3.33 2.59 16.24
CA LEU A 245 4.76 2.51 15.99
C LEU A 245 5.45 3.89 15.90
N THR A 246 4.68 4.95 15.67
CA THR A 246 5.17 6.33 15.54
C THR A 246 5.11 7.13 16.86
N LYS A 247 4.63 6.53 17.94
CA LYS A 247 4.60 7.11 19.29
C LYS A 247 5.85 6.75 20.08
#